data_2ca9f573c15d906982958e145eb82386
#
_entry.id   2ca9f573c15d906982958e145eb82386
#
_cell.length_a   1.000
_cell.length_b   1.000
_cell.length_c   1.000
_cell.angle_alpha   90.00
_cell.angle_beta   90.00
_cell.angle_gamma   90.00
#
_symmetry.space_group_name_H-M   'P 1'
#
loop_
_entity.id
_entity.type
_entity.pdbx_description
1 polymer ?
#
loop_
_entity_poly.entity_id
_entity_poly.type
_entity_poly.pdbx_seq_one_letter_code
_entity_poly.pdbx_strand_id
1 'polypeptide(L)'
;MSNTRTPTPTAPHGAHTLRLLLGDQLNPQHSWFQQVDAQVVYVLMEVRQETDYVLHHAQKILAIFAAMRDLAHQLRTAGHRVRYVALDDASNRQSIPDNLTALAAHYGAHTVQWQQPDEWRLDAQLQDWARTTPLHCSVVDSEHFLTARNDLATQMHGRRQWLMEHFYRGMRRRYRLLLDEHDQPAGGQWNFDHDNRKPWPGTPPEPADWRPTHDHRTLWAMLQRCGVHSFGEPQADAVRWPLHRAEALACLEAFITHALPHFGDYEDAMASQAPRLFHSLLSFALNVKMLHPLEVLQRAEVAWRTGQAPLAAVEGFVRQILGWREYVRGIYWAHMPGYEQRNALDHQLPLPHWFWSGDTRMRCLQLSIRQSLQTAHAHHIQRLMVIGNFALLAGLDPAALHRWYLGIYIDAFEWVELPNTLGMSQRADGGLIATKPYVSSAAYLQRMGDYCQGCAYNPKLKTGPRACPFNALYWDFFARHAEALGSNHRLALVYRQWQKMPPEQQTALQAHAQQVRQQLDNL
;
A
#
# COMPACT_ATOMS: atom_id res chain seq x y z
N MET A 1 36.63 46.19 37.59
CA MET A 1 36.00 45.66 36.36
C MET A 1 36.05 44.13 36.45
N SER A 2 35.03 43.49 37.01
CA SER A 2 34.99 42.05 37.20
C SER A 2 34.21 41.44 36.05
N ASN A 3 34.91 40.64 35.25
CA ASN A 3 34.35 39.89 34.12
C ASN A 3 33.60 38.65 34.66
N THR A 4 32.31 38.75 34.85
CA THR A 4 31.44 37.59 35.09
C THR A 4 31.13 36.92 33.76
N ARG A 5 31.89 35.87 33.42
CA ARG A 5 31.51 34.93 32.38
C ARG A 5 30.28 34.15 32.83
N THR A 6 29.17 34.36 32.18
CA THR A 6 27.95 33.51 32.29
C THR A 6 28.32 32.09 31.84
N PRO A 7 28.07 31.04 32.63
CA PRO A 7 28.33 29.68 32.19
C PRO A 7 27.34 29.30 31.10
N THR A 8 27.86 28.92 29.96
CA THR A 8 27.10 28.26 28.89
C THR A 8 26.50 26.97 29.45
N PRO A 9 25.22 26.71 29.34
CA PRO A 9 24.65 25.46 29.83
C PRO A 9 25.21 24.29 28.99
N THR A 10 26.09 23.52 29.63
CA THR A 10 26.51 22.22 29.11
C THR A 10 25.28 21.30 29.05
N ALA A 11 24.77 21.05 27.84
CA ALA A 11 23.75 20.04 27.64
C ALA A 11 24.25 18.69 28.23
N PRO A 12 23.40 17.93 28.92
CA PRO A 12 23.78 16.61 29.41
C PRO A 12 24.14 15.70 28.24
N HIS A 13 25.42 15.42 28.06
CA HIS A 13 25.95 14.67 26.90
C HIS A 13 25.64 13.17 26.97
N GLY A 14 25.19 12.60 28.08
CA GLY A 14 24.92 11.18 28.24
C GLY A 14 23.44 10.81 28.03
N ALA A 15 23.19 9.59 27.55
CA ALA A 15 21.89 8.93 27.59
C ALA A 15 22.10 7.45 27.88
N HIS A 16 21.22 6.83 28.67
CA HIS A 16 21.29 5.39 28.93
C HIS A 16 20.72 4.58 27.74
N THR A 17 19.68 5.09 27.09
CA THR A 17 18.90 4.36 26.10
C THR A 17 18.70 5.19 24.83
N LEU A 18 18.93 4.56 23.67
CA LEU A 18 18.46 5.05 22.38
C LEU A 18 17.18 4.32 21.99
N ARG A 19 16.18 5.06 21.51
CA ARG A 19 14.94 4.52 20.95
C ARG A 19 14.83 4.88 19.47
N LEU A 20 14.98 3.88 18.60
CA LEU A 20 14.83 4.06 17.15
C LEU A 20 13.36 4.16 16.77
N LEU A 21 13.05 5.13 15.91
CA LEU A 21 11.78 5.27 15.19
C LEU A 21 12.05 5.22 13.70
N LEU A 22 11.39 4.29 13.00
CA LEU A 22 11.47 4.14 11.55
C LEU A 22 10.52 5.11 10.84
N GLY A 23 10.71 5.29 9.53
CA GLY A 23 9.93 6.21 8.72
C GLY A 23 8.44 5.87 8.58
N ASP A 24 8.05 4.65 8.91
CA ASP A 24 6.67 4.18 8.97
C ASP A 24 6.11 4.08 10.41
N GLN A 25 6.85 4.55 11.45
CA GLN A 25 6.48 4.47 12.86
C GLN A 25 6.15 5.86 13.45
N LEU A 26 5.27 6.59 12.76
CA LEU A 26 4.98 7.99 13.06
C LEU A 26 3.70 8.15 13.91
N ASN A 27 3.52 7.28 14.92
CA ASN A 27 2.42 7.34 15.89
C ASN A 27 2.78 8.24 17.08
N PRO A 28 2.25 9.46 17.21
CA PRO A 28 2.56 10.33 18.35
C PRO A 28 1.89 9.87 19.66
N GLN A 29 1.00 8.88 19.61
CA GLN A 29 0.28 8.33 20.76
C GLN A 29 0.89 7.04 21.30
N HIS A 30 2.03 6.58 20.76
CA HIS A 30 2.71 5.40 21.27
C HIS A 30 3.08 5.56 22.76
N SER A 31 3.00 4.50 23.54
CA SER A 31 3.24 4.50 24.99
C SER A 31 4.61 5.08 25.38
N TRP A 32 5.59 4.99 24.50
CA TRP A 32 6.91 5.59 24.70
C TRP A 32 6.89 7.10 24.95
N PHE A 33 5.88 7.81 24.49
CA PHE A 33 5.79 9.27 24.55
C PHE A 33 4.92 9.79 25.71
N GLN A 34 4.38 8.88 26.54
CA GLN A 34 3.53 9.28 27.67
C GLN A 34 4.29 9.99 28.77
N GLN A 35 5.59 9.71 28.92
CA GLN A 35 6.44 10.30 29.94
C GLN A 35 7.78 10.74 29.36
N VAL A 36 8.22 11.94 29.72
CA VAL A 36 9.55 12.45 29.37
C VAL A 36 10.60 11.80 30.28
N ASP A 37 11.60 11.18 29.65
CA ASP A 37 12.74 10.56 30.34
C ASP A 37 14.05 11.17 29.82
N ALA A 38 14.79 11.84 30.72
CA ALA A 38 16.05 12.48 30.38
C ALA A 38 17.17 11.48 30.02
N GLN A 39 17.01 10.20 30.37
CA GLN A 39 17.97 9.14 30.03
C GLN A 39 17.70 8.50 28.67
N VAL A 40 16.61 8.89 27.97
CA VAL A 40 16.22 8.38 26.68
C VAL A 40 16.45 9.41 25.58
N VAL A 41 17.07 8.99 24.48
CA VAL A 41 17.13 9.76 23.23
C VAL A 41 16.39 9.01 22.14
N TYR A 42 15.36 9.64 21.58
CA TYR A 42 14.68 9.13 20.38
C TYR A 42 15.50 9.45 19.13
N VAL A 43 15.65 8.48 18.26
CA VAL A 43 16.47 8.59 17.05
C VAL A 43 15.59 8.38 15.83
N LEU A 44 15.56 9.37 14.95
CA LEU A 44 15.01 9.28 13.59
C LEU A 44 16.14 9.60 12.62
N MET A 45 16.17 8.91 11.48
CA MET A 45 17.25 9.12 10.51
C MET A 45 16.77 8.95 9.07
N GLU A 46 17.18 9.88 8.21
CA GLU A 46 17.07 9.78 6.76
C GLU A 46 18.34 9.10 6.26
N VAL A 47 18.23 7.95 5.59
CA VAL A 47 19.39 7.17 5.14
C VAL A 47 19.21 6.68 3.71
N ARG A 48 20.33 6.60 2.97
CA ARG A 48 20.35 6.05 1.60
C ARG A 48 19.88 4.60 1.54
N GLN A 49 20.12 3.84 2.59
CA GLN A 49 19.60 2.49 2.75
C GLN A 49 18.09 2.42 2.46
N GLU A 50 17.30 3.43 2.89
CA GLU A 50 15.84 3.44 2.73
C GLU A 50 15.36 4.15 1.46
N THR A 51 16.21 4.93 0.80
CA THR A 51 15.86 5.55 -0.48
C THR A 51 16.27 4.73 -1.69
N ASP A 52 17.22 3.78 -1.53
CA ASP A 52 17.91 3.15 -2.65
C ASP A 52 17.59 1.66 -2.84
N TYR A 53 16.88 1.00 -1.90
CA TYR A 53 16.58 -0.44 -2.02
C TYR A 53 15.57 -0.74 -3.15
N VAL A 54 14.74 0.24 -3.50
CA VAL A 54 13.90 0.27 -4.69
C VAL A 54 13.81 1.70 -5.20
N LEU A 55 13.60 1.90 -6.50
CA LEU A 55 13.41 3.24 -7.03
C LEU A 55 12.04 3.78 -6.58
N HIS A 56 12.04 4.81 -5.74
CA HIS A 56 10.82 5.39 -5.15
C HIS A 56 10.29 6.58 -5.93
N HIS A 57 8.98 6.79 -5.84
CA HIS A 57 8.34 8.03 -6.29
C HIS A 57 8.81 9.21 -5.45
N ALA A 58 9.11 10.35 -6.11
CA ALA A 58 9.62 11.56 -5.45
C ALA A 58 8.70 12.02 -4.29
N GLN A 59 7.37 12.05 -4.48
CA GLN A 59 6.42 12.43 -3.42
C GLN A 59 6.44 11.48 -2.23
N LYS A 60 6.72 10.18 -2.43
CA LYS A 60 6.81 9.21 -1.33
C LYS A 60 7.98 9.54 -0.40
N ILE A 61 9.16 9.81 -0.97
CA ILE A 61 10.34 10.19 -0.20
C ILE A 61 10.09 11.52 0.53
N LEU A 62 9.54 12.51 -0.20
CA LEU A 62 9.21 13.82 0.38
C LEU A 62 8.25 13.71 1.55
N ALA A 63 7.13 13.00 1.39
CA ALA A 63 6.11 12.89 2.41
C ALA A 63 6.60 12.14 3.66
N ILE A 64 7.34 11.03 3.48
CA ILE A 64 7.89 10.27 4.62
C ILE A 64 8.91 11.12 5.38
N PHE A 65 9.87 11.75 4.71
CA PHE A 65 10.89 12.56 5.39
C PHE A 65 10.28 13.81 6.05
N ALA A 66 9.32 14.47 5.38
CA ALA A 66 8.61 15.60 5.97
C ALA A 66 7.84 15.19 7.23
N ALA A 67 7.13 14.07 7.20
CA ALA A 67 6.39 13.55 8.34
C ALA A 67 7.31 13.11 9.49
N MET A 68 8.47 12.50 9.19
CA MET A 68 9.49 12.18 10.19
C MET A 68 10.02 13.44 10.87
N ARG A 69 10.30 14.51 10.10
CA ARG A 69 10.76 15.81 10.64
C ARG A 69 9.71 16.45 11.54
N ASP A 70 8.45 16.37 11.11
CA ASP A 70 7.33 16.90 11.90
C ASP A 70 7.17 16.13 13.22
N LEU A 71 7.18 14.81 13.23
CA LEU A 71 7.15 14.02 14.48
C LEU A 71 8.33 14.36 15.40
N ALA A 72 9.54 14.48 14.85
CA ALA A 72 10.72 14.86 15.62
C ALA A 72 10.55 16.25 16.27
N HIS A 73 9.93 17.20 15.56
CA HIS A 73 9.59 18.52 16.10
C HIS A 73 8.55 18.42 17.21
N GLN A 74 7.47 17.69 17.01
CA GLN A 74 6.42 17.48 18.01
C GLN A 74 6.99 16.86 19.31
N LEU A 75 7.82 15.83 19.20
CA LEU A 75 8.44 15.18 20.35
C LEU A 75 9.38 16.12 21.11
N ARG A 76 10.17 16.95 20.41
CA ARG A 76 11.01 17.98 21.07
C ARG A 76 10.16 19.02 21.78
N THR A 77 9.08 19.48 21.16
CA THR A 77 8.14 20.43 21.77
C THR A 77 7.47 19.86 23.03
N ALA A 78 7.22 18.54 23.05
CA ALA A 78 6.72 17.83 24.23
C ALA A 78 7.79 17.57 25.29
N GLY A 79 9.05 18.00 25.07
CA GLY A 79 10.14 17.89 26.04
C GLY A 79 11.01 16.63 25.90
N HIS A 80 10.76 15.79 24.92
CA HIS A 80 11.59 14.60 24.68
C HIS A 80 12.93 14.97 24.04
N ARG A 81 13.97 14.23 24.36
CA ARG A 81 15.28 14.34 23.70
C ARG A 81 15.22 13.60 22.36
N VAL A 82 15.44 14.32 21.26
CA VAL A 82 15.37 13.74 19.91
C VAL A 82 16.63 14.07 19.12
N ARG A 83 17.33 13.04 18.65
CA ARG A 83 18.36 13.12 17.62
C ARG A 83 17.72 12.82 16.28
N TYR A 84 17.63 13.82 15.44
CA TYR A 84 17.25 13.66 14.02
C TYR A 84 18.53 13.71 13.18
N VAL A 85 18.76 12.68 12.38
CA VAL A 85 19.90 12.58 11.46
C VAL A 85 19.37 12.83 10.05
N ALA A 86 19.56 14.04 9.54
CA ALA A 86 19.18 14.39 8.18
C ALA A 86 20.05 13.66 7.15
N LEU A 87 19.56 13.52 5.92
CA LEU A 87 20.27 12.80 4.85
C LEU A 87 21.63 13.44 4.55
N ASP A 88 21.72 14.79 4.61
CA ASP A 88 22.94 15.59 4.38
C ASP A 88 23.73 15.90 5.66
N ASP A 89 23.37 15.29 6.80
CA ASP A 89 24.15 15.42 8.04
C ASP A 89 25.54 14.76 7.86
N ALA A 90 26.61 15.50 8.08
CA ALA A 90 27.99 15.02 7.92
C ALA A 90 28.31 13.79 8.78
N SER A 91 27.59 13.58 9.87
CA SER A 91 27.75 12.40 10.74
C SER A 91 26.94 11.18 10.29
N ASN A 92 26.07 11.34 9.28
CA ASN A 92 25.19 10.28 8.79
C ASN A 92 25.99 9.19 8.08
N ARG A 93 25.88 7.95 8.58
CA ARG A 93 26.55 6.77 8.01
C ARG A 93 25.74 6.12 6.89
N GLN A 94 24.59 6.65 6.54
CA GLN A 94 23.67 6.17 5.49
C GLN A 94 23.16 4.73 5.67
N SER A 95 23.29 4.20 6.90
CA SER A 95 22.87 2.87 7.33
C SER A 95 22.29 2.97 8.73
N ILE A 96 21.19 2.27 8.98
CA ILE A 96 20.52 2.29 10.31
C ILE A 96 21.43 1.68 11.38
N PRO A 97 21.98 0.45 11.23
CA PRO A 97 22.88 -0.15 12.22
C PRO A 97 24.12 0.68 12.50
N ASP A 98 24.75 1.25 11.47
CA ASP A 98 25.99 2.03 11.63
C ASP A 98 25.73 3.35 12.34
N ASN A 99 24.60 4.00 12.04
CA ASN A 99 24.18 5.20 12.76
C ASN A 99 23.87 4.88 14.23
N LEU A 100 23.16 3.78 14.52
CA LEU A 100 22.88 3.36 15.90
C LEU A 100 24.15 3.10 16.69
N THR A 101 25.12 2.40 16.09
CA THR A 101 26.42 2.14 16.70
C THR A 101 27.18 3.43 17.01
N ALA A 102 27.25 4.35 16.05
CA ALA A 102 27.91 5.65 16.23
C ALA A 102 27.23 6.53 17.28
N LEU A 103 25.88 6.56 17.28
CA LEU A 103 25.10 7.33 18.24
C LEU A 103 25.18 6.73 19.65
N ALA A 104 25.20 5.40 19.79
CA ALA A 104 25.38 4.76 21.09
C ALA A 104 26.73 5.15 21.70
N ALA A 105 27.80 5.13 20.92
CA ALA A 105 29.12 5.60 21.36
C ALA A 105 29.11 7.09 21.72
N HIS A 106 28.46 7.94 20.90
CA HIS A 106 28.37 9.39 21.12
C HIS A 106 27.65 9.75 22.43
N TYR A 107 26.55 9.06 22.77
CA TYR A 107 25.77 9.32 23.98
C TYR A 107 26.21 8.49 25.17
N GLY A 108 27.13 7.53 25.02
CA GLY A 108 27.48 6.56 26.05
C GLY A 108 26.32 5.62 26.39
N ALA A 109 25.44 5.37 25.43
CA ALA A 109 24.26 4.52 25.64
C ALA A 109 24.66 3.04 25.69
N HIS A 110 24.02 2.30 26.57
CA HIS A 110 24.24 0.86 26.75
C HIS A 110 23.04 0.04 26.23
N THR A 111 21.92 0.70 26.00
CA THR A 111 20.66 0.06 25.56
C THR A 111 20.16 0.70 24.27
N VAL A 112 19.72 -0.14 23.33
CA VAL A 112 19.00 0.29 22.12
C VAL A 112 17.68 -0.43 22.05
N GLN A 113 16.60 0.33 21.88
CA GLN A 113 15.25 -0.19 21.74
C GLN A 113 14.67 0.25 20.39
N TRP A 114 13.84 -0.58 19.79
CA TRP A 114 13.06 -0.20 18.61
C TRP A 114 11.67 -0.82 18.65
N GLN A 115 10.75 -0.18 17.95
CA GLN A 115 9.43 -0.77 17.69
C GLN A 115 9.59 -1.85 16.62
N GLN A 116 8.81 -2.92 16.73
CA GLN A 116 8.82 -4.03 15.79
C GLN A 116 8.64 -3.51 14.34
N PRO A 117 9.63 -3.70 13.44
CA PRO A 117 9.51 -3.27 12.04
C PRO A 117 8.39 -4.02 11.33
N ASP A 118 7.73 -3.40 10.37
CA ASP A 118 6.68 -4.06 9.61
C ASP A 118 7.21 -4.76 8.36
N GLU A 119 8.43 -4.44 7.93
CA GLU A 119 9.11 -5.10 6.81
C GLU A 119 10.12 -6.12 7.30
N TRP A 120 10.09 -7.32 6.69
CA TRP A 120 10.98 -8.43 7.03
C TRP A 120 12.45 -8.06 6.87
N ARG A 121 12.79 -7.30 5.82
CA ARG A 121 14.13 -6.81 5.52
C ARG A 121 14.74 -6.04 6.71
N LEU A 122 14.00 -5.08 7.23
CA LEU A 122 14.43 -4.25 8.38
C LEU A 122 14.44 -5.06 9.69
N ASP A 123 13.44 -5.92 9.88
CA ASP A 123 13.38 -6.79 11.06
C ASP A 123 14.59 -7.73 11.13
N ALA A 124 14.90 -8.39 10.02
CA ALA A 124 16.07 -9.28 9.91
C ALA A 124 17.40 -8.51 10.14
N GLN A 125 17.55 -7.34 9.49
CA GLN A 125 18.75 -6.51 9.64
C GLN A 125 18.99 -6.07 11.09
N LEU A 126 17.97 -5.59 11.78
CA LEU A 126 18.09 -5.13 13.17
C LEU A 126 18.35 -6.30 14.11
N GLN A 127 17.74 -7.46 13.88
CA GLN A 127 18.01 -8.67 14.65
C GLN A 127 19.44 -9.17 14.43
N ASP A 128 19.95 -9.15 13.19
CA ASP A 128 21.34 -9.55 12.88
C ASP A 128 22.34 -8.61 13.55
N TRP A 129 22.10 -7.30 13.47
CA TRP A 129 22.91 -6.32 14.18
C TRP A 129 22.86 -6.52 15.68
N ALA A 130 21.69 -6.79 16.26
CA ALA A 130 21.55 -7.02 17.70
C ALA A 130 22.33 -8.24 18.22
N ARG A 131 22.55 -9.26 17.36
CA ARG A 131 23.36 -10.43 17.74
C ARG A 131 24.86 -10.15 17.78
N THR A 132 25.32 -9.11 17.11
CA THR A 132 26.75 -8.81 16.95
C THR A 132 27.21 -7.59 17.75
N THR A 133 26.29 -6.71 18.13
CA THR A 133 26.61 -5.53 18.94
C THR A 133 26.78 -5.86 20.43
N PRO A 134 27.68 -5.16 21.16
CA PRO A 134 27.80 -5.32 22.62
C PRO A 134 26.67 -4.61 23.41
N LEU A 135 25.74 -3.94 22.73
CA LEU A 135 24.65 -3.18 23.34
C LEU A 135 23.51 -4.10 23.78
N HIS A 136 22.83 -3.74 24.84
CA HIS A 136 21.58 -4.40 25.21
C HIS A 136 20.47 -3.98 24.24
N CYS A 137 19.91 -4.93 23.48
CA CYS A 137 18.88 -4.66 22.50
C CYS A 137 17.53 -5.23 22.92
N SER A 138 16.46 -4.47 22.71
CA SER A 138 15.09 -4.94 22.94
C SER A 138 14.09 -4.37 21.92
N VAL A 139 13.04 -5.15 21.66
CA VAL A 139 11.97 -4.83 20.70
C VAL A 139 10.67 -4.69 21.45
N VAL A 140 9.89 -3.66 21.11
CA VAL A 140 8.53 -3.45 21.64
C VAL A 140 7.50 -3.52 20.51
N ASP A 141 6.24 -3.72 20.86
CA ASP A 141 5.14 -3.66 19.88
C ASP A 141 5.00 -2.24 19.30
N SER A 142 4.57 -2.13 18.05
CA SER A 142 4.28 -0.84 17.40
C SER A 142 2.97 -0.21 17.86
N GLU A 143 2.16 -0.93 18.64
CA GLU A 143 0.84 -0.54 19.15
C GLU A 143 -0.14 -0.07 18.05
N HIS A 144 -0.03 -0.67 16.87
CA HIS A 144 -0.78 -0.19 15.71
C HIS A 144 -1.72 -1.24 15.10
N PHE A 145 -1.27 -2.49 15.01
CA PHE A 145 -2.07 -3.53 14.35
C PHE A 145 -3.09 -4.16 15.28
N LEU A 146 -4.17 -4.65 14.68
CA LEU A 146 -5.25 -5.30 15.41
C LEU A 146 -4.96 -6.79 15.68
N THR A 147 -3.89 -7.33 15.06
CA THR A 147 -3.43 -8.71 15.23
C THR A 147 -1.93 -8.76 15.50
N ALA A 148 -1.49 -9.74 16.27
CA ALA A 148 -0.07 -10.08 16.35
C ALA A 148 0.40 -10.70 15.02
N ARG A 149 1.72 -10.70 14.76
CA ARG A 149 2.30 -11.24 13.51
C ARG A 149 1.91 -12.69 13.23
N ASN A 150 1.78 -13.50 14.26
CA ASN A 150 1.48 -14.93 14.16
C ASN A 150 -0.02 -15.28 14.35
N ASP A 151 -0.88 -14.31 14.63
CA ASP A 151 -2.32 -14.57 14.89
C ASP A 151 -2.98 -15.30 13.73
N LEU A 152 -2.76 -14.86 12.49
CA LEU A 152 -3.37 -15.51 11.33
C LEU A 152 -2.87 -16.94 11.15
N ALA A 153 -1.55 -17.17 11.23
CA ALA A 153 -0.96 -18.49 11.10
C ALA A 153 -1.49 -19.45 12.18
N THR A 154 -1.64 -18.97 13.41
CA THR A 154 -2.23 -19.74 14.52
C THR A 154 -3.70 -20.08 14.26
N GLN A 155 -4.51 -19.08 13.85
CA GLN A 155 -5.94 -19.29 13.56
C GLN A 155 -6.19 -20.24 12.38
N MET A 156 -5.30 -20.24 11.42
CA MET A 156 -5.41 -21.03 10.18
C MET A 156 -4.63 -22.34 10.23
N HIS A 157 -3.99 -22.65 11.35
CA HIS A 157 -3.23 -23.89 11.52
C HIS A 157 -4.10 -25.12 11.22
N GLY A 158 -3.58 -26.06 10.44
CA GLY A 158 -4.28 -27.28 10.01
C GLY A 158 -5.39 -27.09 8.97
N ARG A 159 -5.70 -25.86 8.56
CA ARG A 159 -6.70 -25.61 7.51
C ARG A 159 -6.07 -25.77 6.13
N ARG A 160 -6.77 -26.49 5.25
CA ARG A 160 -6.34 -26.66 3.85
C ARG A 160 -6.34 -25.35 3.05
N GLN A 161 -7.24 -24.45 3.38
CA GLN A 161 -7.39 -23.17 2.70
C GLN A 161 -7.62 -22.04 3.70
N TRP A 162 -6.86 -20.97 3.55
CA TRP A 162 -7.02 -19.77 4.31
C TRP A 162 -7.97 -18.83 3.56
N LEU A 163 -9.05 -18.41 4.21
CA LEU A 163 -10.07 -17.56 3.60
C LEU A 163 -10.22 -16.27 4.40
N MET A 164 -10.01 -15.15 3.74
CA MET A 164 -10.16 -13.81 4.33
C MET A 164 -11.54 -13.62 4.97
N GLU A 165 -12.60 -14.11 4.35
CA GLU A 165 -13.96 -13.99 4.87
C GLU A 165 -14.14 -14.65 6.27
N HIS A 166 -13.52 -15.80 6.52
CA HIS A 166 -13.57 -16.44 7.84
C HIS A 166 -12.78 -15.66 8.88
N PHE A 167 -11.60 -15.16 8.50
CA PHE A 167 -10.79 -14.29 9.33
C PHE A 167 -11.55 -13.01 9.68
N TYR A 168 -12.12 -12.32 8.70
CA TYR A 168 -12.88 -11.09 8.86
C TYR A 168 -14.07 -11.24 9.83
N ARG A 169 -14.86 -12.32 9.72
CA ARG A 169 -15.96 -12.60 10.67
C ARG A 169 -15.46 -12.76 12.10
N GLY A 170 -14.33 -13.43 12.28
CA GLY A 170 -13.65 -13.54 13.57
C GLY A 170 -13.24 -12.19 14.14
N MET A 171 -12.65 -11.34 13.29
CA MET A 171 -12.23 -9.99 13.66
C MET A 171 -13.42 -9.09 14.02
N ARG A 172 -14.52 -9.13 13.28
CA ARG A 172 -15.74 -8.38 13.62
C ARG A 172 -16.27 -8.74 15.00
N ARG A 173 -16.27 -10.02 15.36
CA ARG A 173 -16.65 -10.46 16.71
C ARG A 173 -15.66 -10.01 17.77
N ARG A 174 -14.35 -10.15 17.50
CA ARG A 174 -13.27 -9.74 18.44
C ARG A 174 -13.36 -8.26 18.80
N TYR A 175 -13.64 -7.40 17.84
CA TYR A 175 -13.70 -5.94 18.01
C TYR A 175 -15.13 -5.40 18.13
N ARG A 176 -16.15 -6.27 18.09
CA ARG A 176 -17.58 -5.94 18.19
C ARG A 176 -18.03 -4.89 17.18
N LEU A 177 -17.53 -4.97 15.94
CA LEU A 177 -17.83 -4.02 14.87
C LEU A 177 -18.95 -4.54 13.97
N LEU A 178 -19.92 -3.68 13.65
CA LEU A 178 -21.09 -3.94 12.81
C LEU A 178 -21.87 -5.20 13.26
N LEU A 179 -21.99 -5.39 14.57
CA LEU A 179 -22.81 -6.41 15.18
C LEU A 179 -24.06 -5.81 15.83
N ASP A 180 -25.11 -6.60 15.91
CA ASP A 180 -26.30 -6.29 16.70
C ASP A 180 -26.11 -6.67 18.19
N GLU A 181 -27.17 -6.51 18.99
CA GLU A 181 -27.19 -6.83 20.43
C GLU A 181 -27.01 -8.34 20.75
N HIS A 182 -27.23 -9.20 19.75
CA HIS A 182 -27.10 -10.66 19.86
C HIS A 182 -25.79 -11.19 19.25
N ASP A 183 -24.80 -10.31 19.00
CA ASP A 183 -23.53 -10.63 18.33
C ASP A 183 -23.70 -11.23 16.92
N GLN A 184 -24.86 -10.96 16.26
CA GLN A 184 -25.08 -11.29 14.86
C GLN A 184 -24.68 -10.12 13.95
N PRO A 185 -24.38 -10.38 12.67
CA PRO A 185 -24.00 -9.30 11.76
C PRO A 185 -25.16 -8.31 11.56
N ALA A 186 -24.88 -7.04 11.71
CA ALA A 186 -25.82 -5.98 11.44
C ALA A 186 -26.43 -6.13 10.03
N GLY A 187 -27.73 -5.94 9.91
CA GLY A 187 -28.48 -6.16 8.66
C GLY A 187 -28.61 -7.64 8.25
N GLY A 188 -28.29 -8.59 9.15
CA GLY A 188 -28.46 -10.03 8.92
C GLY A 188 -27.44 -10.68 7.97
N GLN A 189 -26.45 -9.93 7.50
CA GLN A 189 -25.46 -10.41 6.51
C GLN A 189 -24.03 -10.04 6.92
N TRP A 190 -23.08 -10.95 6.62
CA TRP A 190 -21.66 -10.69 6.85
C TRP A 190 -21.01 -9.88 5.73
N ASN A 191 -21.63 -9.80 4.57
CA ASN A 191 -21.05 -9.29 3.34
C ASN A 191 -22.13 -8.64 2.48
N PHE A 192 -21.89 -7.39 2.05
CA PHE A 192 -22.78 -6.60 1.21
C PHE A 192 -22.18 -6.30 -0.18
N ASP A 193 -21.15 -7.03 -0.61
CA ASP A 193 -20.49 -6.84 -1.92
C ASP A 193 -21.44 -6.82 -3.13
N HIS A 194 -22.57 -7.50 -3.03
CA HIS A 194 -23.57 -7.57 -4.11
C HIS A 194 -24.38 -6.26 -4.26
N ASP A 195 -24.47 -5.45 -3.20
CA ASP A 195 -25.15 -4.16 -3.22
C ASP A 195 -24.24 -3.04 -3.73
N ASN A 196 -22.93 -3.28 -3.71
CA ASN A 196 -21.86 -2.39 -4.11
C ASN A 196 -21.48 -2.58 -5.61
N ARG A 197 -20.44 -1.88 -6.10
CA ARG A 197 -19.81 -2.11 -7.43
C ARG A 197 -20.66 -1.69 -8.61
N LYS A 198 -21.32 -0.54 -8.50
CA LYS A 198 -22.04 0.08 -9.62
C LYS A 198 -21.08 0.89 -10.48
N PRO A 199 -21.33 0.99 -11.80
CA PRO A 199 -20.66 1.99 -12.61
C PRO A 199 -21.10 3.40 -12.17
N TRP A 200 -20.15 4.33 -12.14
CA TRP A 200 -20.47 5.71 -11.78
C TRP A 200 -21.10 6.48 -12.96
N PRO A 201 -22.30 7.05 -12.81
CA PRO A 201 -23.00 7.72 -13.90
C PRO A 201 -22.65 9.21 -14.05
N GLY A 202 -21.64 9.72 -13.31
CA GLY A 202 -21.29 11.15 -13.26
C GLY A 202 -21.95 11.91 -12.11
N THR A 203 -22.80 11.27 -11.33
CA THR A 203 -23.48 11.87 -10.18
C THR A 203 -23.59 10.86 -9.03
N PRO A 204 -23.42 11.27 -7.74
CA PRO A 204 -22.96 12.59 -7.33
C PRO A 204 -21.55 12.91 -7.85
N PRO A 205 -21.14 14.19 -7.92
CA PRO A 205 -19.79 14.54 -8.36
C PRO A 205 -18.72 14.02 -7.39
N GLU A 206 -17.51 13.80 -7.90
CA GLU A 206 -16.35 13.54 -7.04
C GLU A 206 -16.22 14.67 -6.02
N PRO A 207 -16.03 14.38 -4.73
CA PRO A 207 -15.82 15.41 -3.72
C PRO A 207 -14.55 16.23 -4.00
N ALA A 208 -14.53 17.49 -3.54
CA ALA A 208 -13.32 18.30 -3.58
C ALA A 208 -12.15 17.60 -2.86
N ASP A 209 -10.93 17.87 -3.30
CA ASP A 209 -9.76 17.30 -2.65
C ASP A 209 -9.54 17.95 -1.26
N TRP A 210 -9.77 17.18 -0.20
CA TRP A 210 -9.64 17.62 1.19
C TRP A 210 -8.25 17.45 1.78
N ARG A 211 -7.29 16.93 1.00
CA ARG A 211 -5.93 16.73 1.50
C ARG A 211 -5.23 18.07 1.71
N PRO A 212 -4.37 18.18 2.74
CA PRO A 212 -3.57 19.37 2.96
C PRO A 212 -2.60 19.61 1.80
N THR A 213 -2.00 20.79 1.76
CA THR A 213 -0.98 21.15 0.78
C THR A 213 0.22 21.74 1.49
N HIS A 214 1.42 21.22 1.18
CA HIS A 214 2.67 21.60 1.82
C HIS A 214 3.73 21.99 0.80
N ASP A 215 4.54 23.00 1.12
CA ASP A 215 5.73 23.38 0.34
C ASP A 215 6.98 22.71 0.93
N HIS A 216 7.56 21.80 0.18
CA HIS A 216 8.78 21.07 0.54
C HIS A 216 9.90 21.24 -0.51
N ARG A 217 9.92 22.36 -1.24
CA ARG A 217 10.97 22.66 -2.22
C ARG A 217 12.38 22.62 -1.63
N THR A 218 12.54 23.08 -0.37
CA THR A 218 13.84 23.02 0.32
C THR A 218 14.29 21.58 0.58
N LEU A 219 13.36 20.71 1.01
CA LEU A 219 13.63 19.28 1.21
C LEU A 219 13.96 18.60 -0.12
N TRP A 220 13.20 18.91 -1.17
CA TRP A 220 13.46 18.39 -2.52
C TRP A 220 14.84 18.80 -3.04
N ALA A 221 15.21 20.07 -2.90
CA ALA A 221 16.53 20.54 -3.28
C ALA A 221 17.66 19.82 -2.51
N MET A 222 17.46 19.50 -1.23
CA MET A 222 18.42 18.71 -0.43
C MET A 222 18.53 17.28 -0.99
N LEU A 223 17.41 16.60 -1.28
CA LEU A 223 17.40 15.24 -1.87
C LEU A 223 18.18 15.21 -3.20
N GLN A 224 17.96 16.21 -4.05
CA GLN A 224 18.69 16.34 -5.32
C GLN A 224 20.21 16.53 -5.10
N ARG A 225 20.62 17.40 -4.17
CA ARG A 225 22.05 17.58 -3.83
C ARG A 225 22.69 16.32 -3.29
N CYS A 226 21.93 15.51 -2.54
CA CYS A 226 22.39 14.21 -2.04
C CYS A 226 22.38 13.11 -3.11
N GLY A 227 21.98 13.40 -4.35
CA GLY A 227 21.94 12.43 -5.44
C GLY A 227 20.93 11.31 -5.24
N VAL A 228 19.79 11.56 -4.56
CA VAL A 228 18.71 10.57 -4.40
C VAL A 228 18.01 10.39 -5.74
N HIS A 229 18.03 9.15 -6.25
CA HIS A 229 17.28 8.79 -7.44
C HIS A 229 15.81 8.56 -7.13
N SER A 230 14.94 9.08 -7.98
CA SER A 230 13.50 8.92 -7.86
C SER A 230 12.83 9.02 -9.22
N PHE A 231 11.56 8.69 -9.30
CA PHE A 231 10.73 8.88 -10.50
C PHE A 231 9.38 9.52 -10.15
N GLY A 232 8.55 9.78 -11.15
CA GLY A 232 7.29 10.50 -10.96
C GLY A 232 7.50 12.00 -10.71
N GLU A 233 6.41 12.73 -10.67
CA GLU A 233 6.43 14.18 -10.47
C GLU A 233 6.59 14.50 -8.97
N PRO A 234 7.61 15.30 -8.57
CA PRO A 234 7.83 15.61 -7.16
C PRO A 234 6.72 16.48 -6.55
N GLN A 235 6.11 17.41 -7.34
CA GLN A 235 5.16 18.41 -6.85
C GLN A 235 5.60 19.01 -5.50
N ALA A 236 6.88 19.37 -5.40
CA ALA A 236 7.50 19.74 -4.13
C ALA A 236 6.98 21.04 -3.53
N ASP A 237 6.35 21.89 -4.33
CA ASP A 237 5.63 23.12 -3.92
C ASP A 237 4.18 22.85 -3.45
N ALA A 238 3.68 21.66 -3.69
CA ALA A 238 2.28 21.29 -3.41
C ALA A 238 2.10 19.82 -3.02
N VAL A 239 2.92 19.31 -2.13
CA VAL A 239 2.78 17.93 -1.60
C VAL A 239 1.43 17.79 -0.89
N ARG A 240 0.59 16.86 -1.37
CA ARG A 240 -0.81 16.75 -0.96
C ARG A 240 -1.11 15.53 -0.07
N TRP A 241 -0.25 15.27 0.90
CA TRP A 241 -0.43 14.15 1.82
C TRP A 241 -0.41 14.65 3.26
N PRO A 242 -1.22 14.10 4.18
CA PRO A 242 -1.14 14.47 5.59
C PRO A 242 0.24 14.08 6.13
N LEU A 243 0.86 15.00 6.88
CA LEU A 243 2.20 14.83 7.43
C LEU A 243 2.19 14.59 8.94
N HIS A 244 1.05 14.78 9.59
CA HIS A 244 0.87 14.52 11.01
C HIS A 244 -0.57 14.12 11.34
N ARG A 245 -0.75 13.62 12.57
CA ARG A 245 -2.02 13.05 13.02
C ARG A 245 -3.22 14.01 12.90
N ALA A 246 -3.06 15.29 13.21
CA ALA A 246 -4.19 16.24 13.15
C ALA A 246 -4.72 16.39 11.72
N GLU A 247 -3.86 16.47 10.73
CA GLU A 247 -4.25 16.49 9.31
C GLU A 247 -4.87 15.17 8.87
N ALA A 248 -4.32 14.04 9.33
CA ALA A 248 -4.86 12.73 9.03
C ALA A 248 -6.27 12.54 9.61
N LEU A 249 -6.54 13.06 10.81
CA LEU A 249 -7.89 13.09 11.39
C LEU A 249 -8.84 14.00 10.60
N ALA A 250 -8.39 15.16 10.14
CA ALA A 250 -9.19 16.04 9.29
C ALA A 250 -9.55 15.34 7.97
N CYS A 251 -8.62 14.60 7.37
CA CYS A 251 -8.88 13.77 6.19
C CYS A 251 -9.91 12.65 6.47
N LEU A 252 -9.82 12.01 7.64
CA LEU A 252 -10.80 11.00 8.06
C LEU A 252 -12.21 11.58 8.16
N GLU A 253 -12.38 12.73 8.83
CA GLU A 253 -13.69 13.38 8.97
C GLU A 253 -14.26 13.85 7.62
N ALA A 254 -13.41 14.36 6.73
CA ALA A 254 -13.81 14.73 5.38
C ALA A 254 -14.26 13.50 4.57
N PHE A 255 -13.53 12.40 4.64
CA PHE A 255 -13.94 11.13 4.01
C PHE A 255 -15.30 10.65 4.54
N ILE A 256 -15.46 10.59 5.87
CA ILE A 256 -16.71 10.14 6.51
C ILE A 256 -17.90 10.96 6.04
N THR A 257 -17.71 12.27 5.93
CA THR A 257 -18.79 13.21 5.58
C THR A 257 -19.13 13.20 4.10
N HIS A 258 -18.10 13.18 3.24
CA HIS A 258 -18.29 13.50 1.82
C HIS A 258 -18.17 12.30 0.88
N ALA A 259 -17.47 11.23 1.27
CA ALA A 259 -17.20 10.12 0.38
C ALA A 259 -17.77 8.79 0.87
N LEU A 260 -17.71 8.48 2.16
CA LEU A 260 -18.18 7.19 2.70
C LEU A 260 -19.63 6.87 2.32
N PRO A 261 -20.60 7.83 2.27
CA PRO A 261 -21.97 7.53 1.85
C PRO A 261 -22.08 6.91 0.45
N HIS A 262 -21.12 7.17 -0.43
CA HIS A 262 -21.10 6.72 -1.81
C HIS A 262 -19.99 5.70 -2.10
N PHE A 263 -19.12 5.42 -1.12
CA PHE A 263 -17.97 4.54 -1.28
C PHE A 263 -18.38 3.15 -1.78
N GLY A 264 -19.34 2.50 -1.13
CA GLY A 264 -19.77 1.16 -1.51
C GLY A 264 -20.31 1.07 -2.92
N ASP A 265 -21.19 2.00 -3.31
CA ASP A 265 -21.77 2.04 -4.65
C ASP A 265 -20.72 2.11 -5.76
N TYR A 266 -19.64 2.89 -5.55
CA TYR A 266 -18.69 3.24 -6.60
C TYR A 266 -17.24 2.78 -6.32
N GLU A 267 -17.01 1.89 -5.36
CA GLU A 267 -15.67 1.42 -5.01
C GLU A 267 -14.91 0.76 -6.17
N ASP A 268 -15.64 0.14 -7.12
CA ASP A 268 -15.10 -0.51 -8.32
C ASP A 268 -15.19 0.38 -9.58
N ALA A 269 -15.75 1.57 -9.50
CA ALA A 269 -15.91 2.45 -10.66
C ALA A 269 -14.57 3.11 -11.07
N MET A 270 -14.48 3.46 -12.35
CA MET A 270 -13.31 4.14 -12.93
C MET A 270 -13.79 5.30 -13.80
N ALA A 271 -13.21 6.49 -13.61
CA ALA A 271 -13.61 7.66 -14.37
C ALA A 271 -12.39 8.52 -14.74
N SER A 272 -12.31 8.93 -16.00
CA SER A 272 -11.18 9.72 -16.51
C SER A 272 -11.12 11.14 -15.93
N GLN A 273 -12.27 11.69 -15.53
CA GLN A 273 -12.40 13.04 -14.97
C GLN A 273 -12.56 13.05 -13.44
N ALA A 274 -12.63 11.88 -12.80
CA ALA A 274 -12.78 11.72 -11.36
C ALA A 274 -11.82 10.63 -10.84
N PRO A 275 -10.51 10.92 -10.77
CA PRO A 275 -9.48 9.92 -10.52
C PRO A 275 -9.44 9.38 -9.08
N ARG A 276 -10.14 10.03 -8.15
CA ARG A 276 -10.22 9.62 -6.74
C ARG A 276 -11.57 9.01 -6.40
N LEU A 277 -12.64 9.42 -7.12
CA LEU A 277 -14.03 9.07 -6.82
C LEU A 277 -14.32 9.25 -5.32
N PHE A 278 -14.79 8.20 -4.67
CA PHE A 278 -15.18 8.22 -3.25
C PHE A 278 -14.19 7.43 -2.36
N HIS A 279 -12.94 7.23 -2.83
CA HIS A 279 -11.92 6.56 -2.04
C HIS A 279 -11.39 7.42 -0.90
N SER A 280 -11.01 6.77 0.22
CA SER A 280 -10.69 7.46 1.47
C SER A 280 -9.38 8.25 1.46
N LEU A 281 -8.39 7.83 0.68
CA LEU A 281 -7.02 8.37 0.68
C LEU A 281 -6.32 8.30 2.05
N LEU A 282 -6.78 7.42 2.95
CA LEU A 282 -6.25 7.27 4.32
C LEU A 282 -5.11 6.25 4.42
N SER A 283 -4.84 5.50 3.35
CA SER A 283 -3.88 4.38 3.38
C SER A 283 -2.47 4.81 3.77
N PHE A 284 -1.98 5.97 3.32
CA PHE A 284 -0.69 6.51 3.74
C PHE A 284 -0.68 6.78 5.26
N ALA A 285 -1.64 7.55 5.77
CA ALA A 285 -1.73 7.89 7.18
C ALA A 285 -1.87 6.66 8.10
N LEU A 286 -2.58 5.62 7.63
CA LEU A 286 -2.68 4.33 8.32
C LEU A 286 -1.34 3.58 8.30
N ASN A 287 -0.65 3.56 7.17
CA ASN A 287 0.55 2.73 7.01
C ASN A 287 1.79 3.36 7.69
N VAL A 288 1.84 4.69 7.79
CA VAL A 288 2.86 5.38 8.62
C VAL A 288 2.42 5.61 10.08
N LYS A 289 1.26 5.05 10.49
CA LYS A 289 0.75 5.00 11.87
C LYS A 289 0.29 6.35 12.45
N MET A 290 -0.03 7.35 11.62
CA MET A 290 -0.66 8.59 12.08
C MET A 290 -2.08 8.36 12.60
N LEU A 291 -2.81 7.40 12.01
CA LEU A 291 -4.14 6.96 12.42
C LEU A 291 -4.09 5.50 12.90
N HIS A 292 -4.74 5.22 14.01
CA HIS A 292 -4.92 3.84 14.45
C HIS A 292 -6.09 3.17 13.71
N PRO A 293 -5.96 1.93 13.18
CA PRO A 293 -7.03 1.30 12.42
C PRO A 293 -8.36 1.22 13.18
N LEU A 294 -8.34 0.90 14.46
CA LEU A 294 -9.57 0.76 15.25
C LEU A 294 -10.34 2.08 15.37
N GLU A 295 -9.66 3.22 15.53
CA GLU A 295 -10.35 4.52 15.58
C GLU A 295 -11.06 4.86 14.26
N VAL A 296 -10.42 4.54 13.12
CA VAL A 296 -10.99 4.73 11.79
C VAL A 296 -12.25 3.86 11.62
N LEU A 297 -12.16 2.59 12.04
CA LEU A 297 -13.27 1.64 11.98
C LEU A 297 -14.44 2.06 12.87
N GLN A 298 -14.16 2.47 14.10
CA GLN A 298 -15.18 2.95 15.05
C GLN A 298 -15.86 4.22 14.53
N ARG A 299 -15.08 5.13 13.93
CA ARG A 299 -15.65 6.36 13.36
C ARG A 299 -16.56 6.07 12.17
N ALA A 300 -16.22 5.11 11.31
CA ALA A 300 -17.07 4.66 10.21
C ALA A 300 -18.35 3.97 10.75
N GLU A 301 -18.24 3.14 11.78
CA GLU A 301 -19.41 2.51 12.41
C GLU A 301 -20.37 3.55 13.03
N VAL A 302 -19.84 4.59 13.68
CA VAL A 302 -20.65 5.69 14.20
C VAL A 302 -21.42 6.37 13.06
N ALA A 303 -20.79 6.62 11.91
CA ALA A 303 -21.46 7.21 10.75
C ALA A 303 -22.66 6.38 10.27
N TRP A 304 -22.53 5.04 10.27
CA TRP A 304 -23.67 4.18 9.99
C TRP A 304 -24.75 4.27 11.08
N ARG A 305 -24.40 4.11 12.36
CA ARG A 305 -25.35 4.11 13.47
C ARG A 305 -26.13 5.42 13.60
N THR A 306 -25.55 6.54 13.16
CA THR A 306 -26.17 7.87 13.14
C THR A 306 -26.88 8.19 11.82
N GLY A 307 -26.92 7.26 10.86
CA GLY A 307 -27.60 7.44 9.56
C GLY A 307 -26.86 8.32 8.57
N GLN A 308 -25.57 8.64 8.80
CA GLN A 308 -24.73 9.43 7.88
C GLN A 308 -24.29 8.63 6.65
N ALA A 309 -24.12 7.31 6.79
CA ALA A 309 -23.71 6.44 5.70
C ALA A 309 -24.48 5.09 5.72
N PRO A 310 -24.78 4.51 4.55
CA PRO A 310 -25.49 3.23 4.47
C PRO A 310 -24.61 2.08 4.92
N LEU A 311 -25.24 1.04 5.52
CA LEU A 311 -24.53 -0.14 6.04
C LEU A 311 -23.63 -0.82 5.01
N ALA A 312 -24.08 -0.94 3.76
CA ALA A 312 -23.31 -1.61 2.70
C ALA A 312 -21.98 -0.88 2.42
N ALA A 313 -21.99 0.46 2.37
CA ALA A 313 -20.79 1.25 2.18
C ALA A 313 -19.84 1.15 3.38
N VAL A 314 -20.38 1.22 4.60
CA VAL A 314 -19.56 1.12 5.83
C VAL A 314 -18.99 -0.28 5.98
N GLU A 315 -19.77 -1.34 5.71
CA GLU A 315 -19.28 -2.72 5.76
C GLU A 315 -18.20 -2.96 4.70
N GLY A 316 -18.40 -2.45 3.48
CA GLY A 316 -17.38 -2.51 2.43
C GLY A 316 -16.07 -1.85 2.86
N PHE A 317 -16.14 -0.66 3.48
CA PHE A 317 -14.96 0.05 3.99
C PHE A 317 -14.30 -0.68 5.18
N VAL A 318 -15.09 -1.12 6.16
CA VAL A 318 -14.59 -1.89 7.32
C VAL A 318 -13.88 -3.16 6.88
N ARG A 319 -14.38 -3.84 5.85
CA ARG A 319 -13.78 -5.04 5.27
C ARG A 319 -12.37 -4.78 4.71
N GLN A 320 -12.11 -3.61 4.14
CA GLN A 320 -10.77 -3.30 3.61
C GLN A 320 -9.73 -3.19 4.75
N ILE A 321 -10.11 -2.60 5.88
CA ILE A 321 -9.17 -2.34 7.00
C ILE A 321 -9.13 -3.53 7.96
N LEU A 322 -10.27 -3.97 8.50
CA LEU A 322 -10.35 -5.05 9.48
C LEU A 322 -10.10 -6.44 8.85
N GLY A 323 -10.55 -6.61 7.60
CA GLY A 323 -10.38 -7.83 6.84
C GLY A 323 -9.06 -7.85 6.07
N TRP A 324 -9.03 -7.20 4.92
CA TRP A 324 -7.92 -7.35 3.98
C TRP A 324 -6.59 -6.85 4.55
N ARG A 325 -6.52 -5.67 5.15
CA ARG A 325 -5.26 -5.11 5.66
C ARG A 325 -4.60 -6.03 6.71
N GLU A 326 -5.36 -6.49 7.69
CA GLU A 326 -4.83 -7.40 8.72
C GLU A 326 -4.54 -8.80 8.16
N TYR A 327 -5.36 -9.28 7.24
CA TYR A 327 -5.19 -10.59 6.61
C TYR A 327 -3.91 -10.66 5.76
N VAL A 328 -3.66 -9.66 4.88
CA VAL A 328 -2.46 -9.66 4.04
C VAL A 328 -1.19 -9.52 4.87
N ARG A 329 -1.22 -8.74 5.98
CA ARG A 329 -0.12 -8.69 6.94
C ARG A 329 0.16 -10.07 7.57
N GLY A 330 -0.90 -10.78 7.94
CA GLY A 330 -0.76 -12.14 8.47
C GLY A 330 -0.19 -13.12 7.45
N ILE A 331 -0.60 -13.04 6.17
CA ILE A 331 -0.01 -13.82 5.06
C ILE A 331 1.48 -13.47 4.89
N TYR A 332 1.81 -12.19 4.87
CA TYR A 332 3.19 -11.72 4.75
C TYR A 332 4.09 -12.36 5.81
N TRP A 333 3.78 -12.18 7.08
CA TRP A 333 4.61 -12.70 8.18
C TRP A 333 4.64 -14.23 8.25
N ALA A 334 3.57 -14.91 7.85
CA ALA A 334 3.53 -16.38 7.83
C ALA A 334 4.40 -17.01 6.73
N HIS A 335 4.73 -16.25 5.68
CA HIS A 335 5.40 -16.82 4.50
C HIS A 335 6.73 -16.17 4.13
N MET A 336 7.10 -15.02 4.73
CA MET A 336 8.42 -14.42 4.52
C MET A 336 9.53 -15.29 5.15
N PRO A 337 10.76 -15.29 4.58
CA PRO A 337 11.20 -14.54 3.38
C PRO A 337 10.86 -15.20 2.04
N GLY A 338 10.41 -16.41 1.99
CA GLY A 338 10.22 -17.15 0.74
C GLY A 338 9.03 -16.68 -0.11
N TYR A 339 8.16 -15.80 0.44
CA TYR A 339 6.96 -15.35 -0.27
C TYR A 339 7.29 -14.48 -1.50
N GLU A 340 8.29 -13.61 -1.41
CA GLU A 340 8.69 -12.70 -2.50
C GLU A 340 9.20 -13.42 -3.76
N GLN A 341 9.65 -14.67 -3.61
CA GLN A 341 10.20 -15.48 -4.72
C GLN A 341 9.15 -16.30 -5.45
N ARG A 342 7.87 -16.18 -5.04
CA ARG A 342 6.80 -17.00 -5.63
C ARG A 342 6.40 -16.50 -7.02
N ASN A 343 6.33 -17.44 -7.96
CA ASN A 343 5.87 -17.21 -9.33
C ASN A 343 5.20 -18.48 -9.89
N ALA A 344 4.05 -18.85 -9.32
CA ALA A 344 3.36 -20.10 -9.61
C ALA A 344 2.85 -20.24 -11.06
N LEU A 345 2.76 -19.15 -11.83
CA LEU A 345 2.35 -19.15 -13.23
C LEU A 345 3.53 -19.01 -14.20
N ASP A 346 4.76 -18.95 -13.68
CA ASP A 346 6.01 -18.82 -14.45
C ASP A 346 6.01 -17.64 -15.44
N HIS A 347 5.58 -16.48 -14.97
CA HIS A 347 5.54 -15.25 -15.75
C HIS A 347 6.89 -14.53 -15.68
N GLN A 348 7.49 -14.18 -16.84
CA GLN A 348 8.86 -13.68 -16.88
C GLN A 348 9.07 -12.50 -17.85
N LEU A 349 8.02 -12.00 -18.51
CA LEU A 349 8.18 -10.87 -19.42
C LEU A 349 8.50 -9.59 -18.64
N PRO A 350 9.44 -8.77 -19.12
CA PRO A 350 9.79 -7.50 -18.47
C PRO A 350 8.61 -6.52 -18.51
N LEU A 351 8.62 -5.54 -17.61
CA LEU A 351 7.69 -4.43 -17.68
C LEU A 351 8.01 -3.58 -18.91
N PRO A 352 7.01 -3.24 -19.76
CA PRO A 352 7.20 -2.34 -20.88
C PRO A 352 7.66 -0.94 -20.45
N HIS A 353 8.39 -0.24 -21.31
CA HIS A 353 8.94 1.09 -21.02
C HIS A 353 7.89 2.12 -20.61
N TRP A 354 6.68 2.01 -21.12
CA TRP A 354 5.59 2.93 -20.77
C TRP A 354 5.09 2.81 -19.32
N PHE A 355 5.55 1.83 -18.52
CA PHE A 355 5.32 1.86 -17.06
C PHE A 355 5.96 3.07 -16.39
N TRP A 356 7.01 3.64 -16.98
CA TRP A 356 7.73 4.80 -16.44
C TRP A 356 7.36 6.14 -17.11
N SER A 357 6.55 6.14 -18.16
CA SER A 357 6.12 7.36 -18.87
C SER A 357 4.61 7.50 -19.03
N GLY A 358 3.89 6.39 -19.03
CA GLY A 358 2.48 6.34 -19.41
C GLY A 358 2.24 6.51 -20.91
N ASP A 359 3.28 6.37 -21.75
CA ASP A 359 3.18 6.57 -23.22
C ASP A 359 2.72 5.29 -23.92
N THR A 360 1.46 4.95 -23.75
CA THR A 360 0.80 3.83 -24.39
C THR A 360 -0.49 4.27 -25.05
N ARG A 361 -0.87 3.60 -26.14
CA ARG A 361 -2.15 3.82 -26.84
C ARG A 361 -3.33 3.16 -26.14
N MET A 362 -3.09 2.29 -25.15
CA MET A 362 -4.10 1.70 -24.28
C MET A 362 -4.57 2.73 -23.24
N ARG A 363 -5.61 3.50 -23.57
CA ARG A 363 -6.05 4.66 -22.77
C ARG A 363 -6.27 4.34 -21.29
N CYS A 364 -6.79 3.16 -20.93
CA CYS A 364 -6.96 2.77 -19.53
C CYS A 364 -5.63 2.67 -18.77
N LEU A 365 -4.59 2.07 -19.39
CA LEU A 365 -3.23 2.00 -18.82
C LEU A 365 -2.58 3.38 -18.81
N GLN A 366 -2.70 4.13 -19.90
CA GLN A 366 -2.16 5.50 -19.99
C GLN A 366 -2.66 6.37 -18.84
N LEU A 367 -3.97 6.42 -18.62
CA LEU A 367 -4.58 7.25 -17.57
C LEU A 367 -4.16 6.78 -16.17
N SER A 368 -4.21 5.47 -15.90
CA SER A 368 -3.88 4.92 -14.59
C SER A 368 -2.39 5.07 -14.25
N ILE A 369 -1.50 4.90 -15.21
CA ILE A 369 -0.05 5.05 -15.00
C ILE A 369 0.34 6.52 -14.89
N ARG A 370 -0.18 7.40 -15.76
CA ARG A 370 0.08 8.84 -15.66
C ARG A 370 -0.42 9.41 -14.33
N GLN A 371 -1.62 9.03 -13.88
CA GLN A 371 -2.10 9.39 -12.55
C GLN A 371 -1.12 8.93 -11.46
N SER A 372 -0.64 7.68 -11.54
CA SER A 372 0.32 7.15 -10.57
C SER A 372 1.63 7.93 -10.56
N LEU A 373 2.17 8.29 -11.75
CA LEU A 373 3.38 9.09 -11.90
C LEU A 373 3.21 10.54 -11.42
N GLN A 374 2.02 11.11 -11.56
CA GLN A 374 1.72 12.49 -11.17
C GLN A 374 1.42 12.64 -9.69
N THR A 375 0.79 11.64 -9.07
CA THR A 375 0.20 11.78 -7.73
C THR A 375 0.69 10.76 -6.70
N ALA A 376 1.58 9.86 -7.08
CA ALA A 376 1.99 8.69 -6.28
C ALA A 376 0.79 7.82 -5.84
N HIS A 377 -0.34 7.90 -6.55
CA HIS A 377 -1.57 7.22 -6.17
C HIS A 377 -2.40 6.77 -7.37
N ALA A 378 -2.95 5.58 -7.27
CA ALA A 378 -4.10 5.10 -8.02
C ALA A 378 -5.01 4.34 -7.05
N HIS A 379 -6.33 4.38 -7.22
CA HIS A 379 -7.21 3.61 -6.34
C HIS A 379 -7.13 2.10 -6.65
N HIS A 380 -7.58 1.27 -5.71
CA HIS A 380 -7.39 -0.18 -5.76
C HIS A 380 -7.79 -0.82 -7.10
N ILE A 381 -8.91 -0.40 -7.69
CA ILE A 381 -9.40 -1.01 -8.95
C ILE A 381 -8.51 -0.65 -10.15
N GLN A 382 -7.94 0.55 -10.20
CA GLN A 382 -6.93 0.88 -11.22
C GLN A 382 -5.69 -0.02 -11.07
N ARG A 383 -5.23 -0.25 -9.82
CA ARG A 383 -4.09 -1.15 -9.55
C ARG A 383 -4.42 -2.59 -9.90
N LEU A 384 -5.58 -3.11 -9.46
CA LEU A 384 -5.94 -4.51 -9.62
C LEU A 384 -6.45 -4.83 -11.03
N MET A 385 -7.49 -4.11 -11.49
CA MET A 385 -8.25 -4.49 -12.69
C MET A 385 -7.82 -3.79 -13.97
N VAL A 386 -6.93 -2.80 -13.89
CA VAL A 386 -6.31 -2.17 -15.07
C VAL A 386 -4.86 -2.62 -15.19
N ILE A 387 -3.98 -2.12 -14.33
CA ILE A 387 -2.52 -2.37 -14.41
C ILE A 387 -2.21 -3.84 -14.10
N GLY A 388 -2.67 -4.34 -12.97
CA GLY A 388 -2.44 -5.71 -12.53
C GLY A 388 -3.07 -6.75 -13.44
N ASN A 389 -4.30 -6.51 -13.91
CA ASN A 389 -4.97 -7.38 -14.88
C ASN A 389 -4.19 -7.48 -16.20
N PHE A 390 -3.72 -6.35 -16.73
CA PHE A 390 -2.87 -6.36 -17.92
C PHE A 390 -1.58 -7.16 -17.69
N ALA A 391 -0.88 -6.89 -16.58
CA ALA A 391 0.37 -7.56 -16.25
C ALA A 391 0.19 -9.08 -16.14
N LEU A 392 -0.86 -9.54 -15.46
CA LEU A 392 -1.19 -10.96 -15.31
C LEU A 392 -1.54 -11.61 -16.65
N LEU A 393 -2.37 -10.97 -17.46
CA LEU A 393 -2.78 -11.50 -18.76
C LEU A 393 -1.62 -11.55 -19.76
N ALA A 394 -0.78 -10.53 -19.78
CA ALA A 394 0.40 -10.47 -20.64
C ALA A 394 1.51 -11.46 -20.20
N GLY A 395 1.56 -11.81 -18.91
CA GLY A 395 2.60 -12.67 -18.35
C GLY A 395 3.85 -11.89 -17.96
N LEU A 396 3.68 -10.66 -17.44
CA LEU A 396 4.78 -9.85 -16.91
C LEU A 396 5.33 -10.45 -15.62
N ASP A 397 6.63 -10.28 -15.38
CA ASP A 397 7.29 -10.77 -14.16
C ASP A 397 6.65 -10.14 -12.91
N PRO A 398 6.07 -10.97 -12.00
CA PRO A 398 5.43 -10.46 -10.80
C PRO A 398 6.41 -9.77 -9.84
N ALA A 399 7.68 -10.16 -9.82
CA ALA A 399 8.70 -9.51 -9.00
C ALA A 399 9.05 -8.11 -9.54
N ALA A 400 9.07 -7.93 -10.86
CA ALA A 400 9.26 -6.61 -11.46
C ALA A 400 8.06 -5.70 -11.19
N LEU A 401 6.84 -6.22 -11.28
CA LEU A 401 5.62 -5.48 -10.97
C LEU A 401 5.56 -5.09 -9.48
N HIS A 402 5.94 -6.01 -8.58
CA HIS A 402 6.05 -5.75 -7.16
C HIS A 402 7.00 -4.56 -6.89
N ARG A 403 8.23 -4.61 -7.42
CA ARG A 403 9.19 -3.49 -7.25
C ARG A 403 8.65 -2.17 -7.78
N TRP A 404 7.94 -2.17 -8.91
CA TRP A 404 7.32 -0.98 -9.46
C TRP A 404 6.19 -0.45 -8.56
N TYR A 405 5.29 -1.33 -8.06
CA TYR A 405 4.22 -0.94 -7.14
C TYR A 405 4.77 -0.43 -5.81
N LEU A 406 5.75 -1.12 -5.24
CA LEU A 406 6.41 -0.71 -4.00
C LEU A 406 7.05 0.68 -4.15
N GLY A 407 7.64 0.96 -5.29
CA GLY A 407 8.25 2.26 -5.56
C GLY A 407 7.24 3.38 -5.78
N ILE A 408 6.23 3.17 -6.64
CA ILE A 408 5.39 4.26 -7.16
C ILE A 408 4.32 4.76 -6.19
N TYR A 409 3.73 3.89 -5.37
CA TYR A 409 2.62 4.29 -4.51
C TYR A 409 3.07 4.79 -3.16
N ILE A 410 2.52 5.92 -2.74
CA ILE A 410 2.79 6.58 -1.45
C ILE A 410 2.50 5.67 -0.25
N ASP A 411 1.49 4.83 -0.37
CA ASP A 411 1.00 3.92 0.66
C ASP A 411 1.57 2.50 0.58
N ALA A 412 2.47 2.25 -0.39
CA ALA A 412 3.09 0.95 -0.56
C ALA A 412 4.23 0.74 0.44
N PHE A 413 4.03 -0.19 1.36
CA PHE A 413 5.01 -0.79 2.24
C PHE A 413 5.00 -2.29 1.97
N GLU A 414 6.15 -2.96 2.09
CA GLU A 414 6.29 -4.35 1.62
C GLU A 414 5.24 -5.30 2.21
N TRP A 415 4.94 -5.17 3.49
CA TRP A 415 3.99 -6.06 4.18
C TRP A 415 2.56 -5.99 3.63
N VAL A 416 2.13 -4.85 3.10
CA VAL A 416 0.79 -4.67 2.52
C VAL A 416 0.82 -4.81 1.00
N GLU A 417 1.89 -4.35 0.35
CA GLU A 417 1.97 -4.32 -1.11
C GLU A 417 2.31 -5.69 -1.70
N LEU A 418 3.32 -6.38 -1.17
CA LEU A 418 3.80 -7.65 -1.71
C LEU A 418 2.70 -8.72 -1.79
N PRO A 419 1.89 -8.99 -0.73
CA PRO A 419 0.80 -9.96 -0.83
C PRO A 419 -0.33 -9.51 -1.75
N ASN A 420 -0.62 -8.20 -1.82
CA ASN A 420 -1.61 -7.68 -2.75
C ASN A 420 -1.15 -7.85 -4.21
N THR A 421 0.13 -7.65 -4.50
CA THR A 421 0.66 -7.82 -5.85
C THR A 421 0.85 -9.28 -6.20
N LEU A 422 1.69 -10.02 -5.48
CA LEU A 422 1.96 -11.42 -5.82
C LEU A 422 0.75 -12.34 -5.64
N GLY A 423 -0.02 -12.14 -4.55
CA GLY A 423 -1.15 -13.00 -4.22
C GLY A 423 -2.43 -12.61 -4.92
N MET A 424 -2.94 -11.41 -4.66
CA MET A 424 -4.23 -10.97 -5.18
C MET A 424 -4.16 -10.65 -6.68
N SER A 425 -3.22 -9.80 -7.10
CA SER A 425 -3.14 -9.31 -8.47
C SER A 425 -2.57 -10.35 -9.43
N GLN A 426 -1.39 -10.93 -9.12
CA GLN A 426 -0.64 -11.78 -10.06
C GLN A 426 -0.85 -13.28 -9.83
N ARG A 427 -1.53 -13.70 -8.77
CA ARG A 427 -1.68 -15.12 -8.40
C ARG A 427 -0.35 -15.89 -8.36
N ALA A 428 0.74 -15.19 -8.18
CA ALA A 428 2.09 -15.76 -8.12
C ALA A 428 2.27 -16.66 -6.89
N ASP A 429 1.46 -16.49 -5.85
CA ASP A 429 1.45 -17.30 -4.63
C ASP A 429 0.74 -18.67 -4.77
N GLY A 430 0.27 -19.01 -5.98
CA GLY A 430 -0.45 -20.26 -6.24
C GLY A 430 -1.90 -20.27 -5.75
N GLY A 431 -2.39 -19.11 -5.25
CA GLY A 431 -3.77 -18.94 -4.79
C GLY A 431 -3.97 -19.01 -3.29
N LEU A 432 -2.95 -18.67 -2.52
CA LEU A 432 -3.06 -18.48 -1.08
C LEU A 432 -4.06 -17.38 -0.73
N ILE A 433 -3.95 -16.21 -1.37
CA ILE A 433 -4.83 -15.07 -1.13
C ILE A 433 -6.08 -15.17 -2.00
N ALA A 434 -5.90 -15.33 -3.31
CA ALA A 434 -6.99 -15.30 -4.29
C ALA A 434 -7.39 -16.70 -4.74
N THR A 435 -8.60 -17.14 -4.42
CA THR A 435 -9.11 -18.46 -4.80
C THR A 435 -9.32 -18.63 -6.31
N LYS A 436 -9.36 -17.53 -7.06
CA LYS A 436 -9.34 -17.47 -8.53
C LYS A 436 -8.52 -16.26 -8.97
N PRO A 437 -7.92 -16.27 -10.18
CA PRO A 437 -7.25 -15.09 -10.69
C PRO A 437 -8.25 -13.94 -10.92
N TYR A 438 -7.79 -12.71 -10.61
CA TYR A 438 -8.54 -11.48 -10.89
C TYR A 438 -8.23 -11.00 -12.31
N VAL A 439 -8.83 -11.68 -13.29
CA VAL A 439 -8.66 -11.36 -14.71
C VAL A 439 -9.98 -10.98 -15.35
N SER A 440 -9.93 -10.05 -16.30
CA SER A 440 -11.07 -9.62 -17.08
C SER A 440 -10.66 -9.22 -18.50
N SER A 441 -11.61 -9.38 -19.44
CA SER A 441 -11.50 -8.80 -20.79
C SER A 441 -11.88 -7.32 -20.79
N ALA A 442 -11.78 -6.67 -21.94
CA ALA A 442 -12.20 -5.28 -22.13
C ALA A 442 -13.67 -5.00 -21.76
N ALA A 443 -14.53 -6.03 -21.76
CA ALA A 443 -15.95 -5.88 -21.40
C ALA A 443 -16.16 -5.39 -19.97
N TYR A 444 -15.32 -5.82 -19.03
CA TYR A 444 -15.36 -5.32 -17.66
C TYR A 444 -14.94 -3.85 -17.60
N LEU A 445 -13.82 -3.49 -18.22
CA LEU A 445 -13.31 -2.12 -18.23
C LEU A 445 -14.31 -1.15 -18.86
N GLN A 446 -14.97 -1.57 -19.96
CA GLN A 446 -16.00 -0.78 -20.63
C GLN A 446 -17.26 -0.59 -19.77
N ARG A 447 -17.61 -1.60 -18.95
CA ARG A 447 -18.78 -1.53 -18.07
C ARG A 447 -18.55 -0.66 -16.86
N MET A 448 -17.34 -0.72 -16.25
CA MET A 448 -17.05 -0.08 -14.97
C MET A 448 -16.47 1.32 -15.10
N GLY A 449 -16.21 1.79 -16.33
CA GLY A 449 -15.67 3.13 -16.52
C GLY A 449 -15.75 3.64 -17.95
N ASP A 450 -15.25 4.85 -18.14
CA ASP A 450 -15.26 5.60 -19.41
C ASP A 450 -13.95 5.50 -20.19
N TYR A 451 -12.96 4.77 -19.70
CA TYR A 451 -11.60 4.72 -20.30
C TYR A 451 -11.58 4.21 -21.74
N CYS A 452 -12.55 3.38 -22.14
CA CYS A 452 -12.66 2.91 -23.53
C CYS A 452 -13.15 3.99 -24.50
N GLN A 453 -13.71 5.10 -24.00
CA GLN A 453 -14.15 6.21 -24.85
C GLN A 453 -12.92 6.95 -25.37
N GLY A 454 -12.80 7.09 -26.68
CA GLY A 454 -11.64 7.72 -27.33
C GLY A 454 -10.32 6.90 -27.26
N CYS A 455 -10.37 5.60 -26.89
CA CYS A 455 -9.22 4.72 -26.96
C CYS A 455 -8.88 4.37 -28.42
N ALA A 456 -7.59 4.19 -28.71
CA ALA A 456 -7.12 3.74 -30.02
C ALA A 456 -7.63 2.32 -30.37
N TYR A 457 -7.90 1.51 -29.34
CA TYR A 457 -8.39 0.14 -29.49
C TYR A 457 -9.89 0.03 -29.24
N ASN A 458 -10.55 -0.86 -30.00
CA ASN A 458 -11.98 -1.10 -29.89
C ASN A 458 -12.25 -2.26 -28.90
N PRO A 459 -12.96 -2.03 -27.78
CA PRO A 459 -13.22 -3.06 -26.76
C PRO A 459 -14.11 -4.21 -27.24
N LYS A 460 -14.83 -4.05 -28.37
CA LYS A 460 -15.69 -5.09 -28.94
C LYS A 460 -14.96 -6.05 -29.89
N LEU A 461 -13.82 -5.63 -30.45
CA LEU A 461 -13.04 -6.47 -31.35
C LEU A 461 -12.13 -7.42 -30.52
N LYS A 462 -12.02 -8.66 -31.02
CA LYS A 462 -11.22 -9.70 -30.33
C LYS A 462 -9.86 -9.91 -30.99
N THR A 463 -9.74 -9.66 -32.29
CA THR A 463 -8.52 -9.81 -33.09
C THR A 463 -8.42 -8.68 -34.10
N GLY A 464 -7.23 -8.49 -34.68
CA GLY A 464 -6.92 -7.44 -35.66
C GLY A 464 -6.32 -6.17 -35.08
N PRO A 465 -5.83 -5.25 -35.91
CA PRO A 465 -4.95 -4.14 -35.51
C PRO A 465 -5.58 -3.10 -34.57
N ARG A 466 -6.90 -3.07 -34.53
CA ARG A 466 -7.67 -2.19 -33.62
C ARG A 466 -8.33 -2.95 -32.47
N ALA A 467 -8.12 -4.26 -32.35
CA ALA A 467 -8.70 -5.04 -31.26
C ALA A 467 -8.06 -4.65 -29.92
N CYS A 468 -8.89 -4.56 -28.87
CA CYS A 468 -8.36 -4.32 -27.53
C CYS A 468 -7.49 -5.50 -27.07
N PRO A 469 -6.21 -5.27 -26.71
CA PRO A 469 -5.30 -6.33 -26.29
C PRO A 469 -5.85 -7.21 -25.17
N PHE A 470 -6.60 -6.65 -24.22
CA PHE A 470 -7.23 -7.42 -23.14
C PHE A 470 -8.08 -8.60 -23.63
N ASN A 471 -8.74 -8.49 -24.78
CA ASN A 471 -9.65 -9.52 -25.25
C ASN A 471 -8.91 -10.79 -25.68
N ALA A 472 -7.86 -10.67 -26.48
CA ALA A 472 -7.06 -11.81 -26.92
C ALA A 472 -6.23 -12.38 -25.76
N LEU A 473 -5.58 -11.50 -24.98
CA LEU A 473 -4.79 -11.88 -23.81
C LEU A 473 -5.62 -12.64 -22.76
N TYR A 474 -6.90 -12.27 -22.55
CA TYR A 474 -7.81 -12.95 -21.63
C TYR A 474 -8.03 -14.43 -22.01
N TRP A 475 -8.31 -14.71 -23.26
CA TRP A 475 -8.54 -16.08 -23.71
C TRP A 475 -7.24 -16.89 -23.76
N ASP A 476 -6.15 -16.26 -24.21
CA ASP A 476 -4.82 -16.87 -24.22
C ASP A 476 -4.32 -17.20 -22.81
N PHE A 477 -4.60 -16.36 -21.82
CA PHE A 477 -4.27 -16.64 -20.41
C PHE A 477 -4.89 -17.95 -19.93
N PHE A 478 -6.19 -18.17 -20.18
CA PHE A 478 -6.85 -19.41 -19.80
C PHE A 478 -6.35 -20.62 -20.61
N ALA A 479 -6.03 -20.41 -21.88
CA ALA A 479 -5.44 -21.48 -22.70
C ALA A 479 -4.04 -21.89 -22.19
N ARG A 480 -3.17 -20.92 -21.92
CA ARG A 480 -1.80 -21.17 -21.40
C ARG A 480 -1.79 -21.85 -20.03
N HIS A 481 -2.73 -21.49 -19.18
CA HIS A 481 -2.78 -21.97 -17.79
C HIS A 481 -3.87 -23.04 -17.56
N ALA A 482 -4.30 -23.74 -18.61
CA ALA A 482 -5.36 -24.74 -18.51
C ALA A 482 -5.01 -25.88 -17.55
N GLU A 483 -3.75 -26.32 -17.52
CA GLU A 483 -3.27 -27.36 -16.60
C GLU A 483 -3.36 -26.90 -15.14
N ALA A 484 -2.84 -25.71 -14.82
CA ALA A 484 -2.80 -25.18 -13.47
C ALA A 484 -4.17 -24.72 -12.92
N LEU A 485 -5.06 -24.24 -13.80
CA LEU A 485 -6.31 -23.59 -13.41
C LEU A 485 -7.57 -24.37 -13.79
N GLY A 486 -7.48 -25.36 -14.68
CA GLY A 486 -8.64 -26.05 -15.25
C GLY A 486 -9.48 -26.83 -14.23
N SER A 487 -8.87 -27.28 -13.13
CA SER A 487 -9.58 -27.96 -12.03
C SER A 487 -10.32 -27.00 -11.08
N ASN A 488 -10.15 -25.69 -11.22
CA ASN A 488 -10.80 -24.72 -10.35
C ASN A 488 -12.28 -24.57 -10.71
N HIS A 489 -13.19 -25.04 -9.84
CA HIS A 489 -14.63 -25.00 -10.07
C HIS A 489 -15.19 -23.59 -10.35
N ARG A 490 -14.55 -22.53 -9.81
CA ARG A 490 -14.95 -21.13 -10.04
C ARG A 490 -14.66 -20.66 -11.47
N LEU A 491 -13.81 -21.37 -12.20
CA LEU A 491 -13.44 -21.09 -13.61
C LEU A 491 -14.14 -22.02 -14.61
N ALA A 492 -14.95 -22.96 -14.14
CA ALA A 492 -15.61 -23.96 -15.00
C ALA A 492 -16.42 -23.34 -16.15
N LEU A 493 -17.06 -22.17 -15.92
CA LEU A 493 -17.83 -21.49 -16.97
C LEU A 493 -16.92 -20.96 -18.09
N VAL A 494 -15.78 -20.36 -17.73
CA VAL A 494 -14.82 -19.80 -18.69
C VAL A 494 -14.22 -20.91 -19.53
N TYR A 495 -13.78 -22.01 -18.91
CA TYR A 495 -13.22 -23.15 -19.64
C TYR A 495 -14.26 -23.82 -20.55
N ARG A 496 -15.53 -23.95 -20.12
CA ARG A 496 -16.61 -24.42 -20.99
C ARG A 496 -16.85 -23.50 -22.19
N GLN A 497 -16.76 -22.19 -22.00
CA GLN A 497 -16.88 -21.24 -23.12
C GLN A 497 -15.71 -21.36 -24.09
N TRP A 498 -14.48 -21.49 -23.57
CA TRP A 498 -13.30 -21.74 -24.40
C TRP A 498 -13.43 -23.01 -25.23
N GLN A 499 -13.82 -24.13 -24.61
CA GLN A 499 -14.00 -25.43 -25.29
C GLN A 499 -15.10 -25.40 -26.38
N LYS A 500 -16.13 -24.58 -26.20
CA LYS A 500 -17.21 -24.42 -27.21
C LYS A 500 -16.84 -23.48 -28.35
N MET A 501 -15.74 -22.76 -28.24
CA MET A 501 -15.31 -21.81 -29.27
C MET A 501 -14.77 -22.58 -30.49
N PRO A 502 -15.10 -22.17 -31.74
CA PRO A 502 -14.53 -22.79 -32.92
C PRO A 502 -12.99 -22.79 -32.91
N PRO A 503 -12.34 -23.91 -33.34
CA PRO A 503 -10.87 -24.02 -33.31
C PRO A 503 -10.15 -22.88 -34.05
N GLU A 504 -10.69 -22.44 -35.18
CA GLU A 504 -10.16 -21.31 -35.96
C GLU A 504 -10.14 -20.02 -35.13
N GLN A 505 -11.20 -19.77 -34.35
CA GLN A 505 -11.29 -18.60 -33.48
C GLN A 505 -10.30 -18.70 -32.29
N GLN A 506 -10.14 -19.89 -31.71
CA GLN A 506 -9.15 -20.14 -30.67
C GLN A 506 -7.74 -19.84 -31.19
N THR A 507 -7.41 -20.39 -32.37
CA THR A 507 -6.10 -20.18 -33.03
C THR A 507 -5.85 -18.69 -33.31
N ALA A 508 -6.85 -17.99 -33.87
CA ALA A 508 -6.74 -16.57 -34.19
C ALA A 508 -6.53 -15.71 -32.92
N LEU A 509 -7.19 -16.04 -31.79
CA LEU A 509 -7.03 -15.36 -30.52
C LEU A 509 -5.63 -15.57 -29.93
N GLN A 510 -5.14 -16.81 -29.93
CA GLN A 510 -3.81 -17.13 -29.42
C GLN A 510 -2.70 -16.49 -30.26
N ALA A 511 -2.82 -16.55 -31.61
CA ALA A 511 -1.88 -15.89 -32.51
C ALA A 511 -1.84 -14.36 -32.27
N HIS A 512 -3.01 -13.72 -32.12
CA HIS A 512 -3.07 -12.29 -31.84
C HIS A 512 -2.50 -11.94 -30.45
N ALA A 513 -2.79 -12.73 -29.43
CA ALA A 513 -2.21 -12.54 -28.09
C ALA A 513 -0.69 -12.70 -28.09
N GLN A 514 -0.16 -13.65 -28.86
CA GLN A 514 1.28 -13.82 -29.04
C GLN A 514 1.92 -12.59 -29.69
N GLN A 515 1.31 -12.03 -30.74
CA GLN A 515 1.76 -10.77 -31.37
C GLN A 515 1.77 -9.62 -30.37
N VAL A 516 0.72 -9.47 -29.56
CA VAL A 516 0.63 -8.47 -28.51
C VAL A 516 1.79 -8.62 -27.53
N ARG A 517 2.07 -9.83 -27.04
CA ARG A 517 3.16 -10.09 -26.09
C ARG A 517 4.55 -9.84 -26.67
N GLN A 518 4.74 -10.02 -27.97
CA GLN A 518 6.00 -9.73 -28.66
C GLN A 518 6.23 -8.23 -28.88
N GLN A 519 5.21 -7.41 -28.78
CA GLN A 519 5.23 -5.98 -29.12
C GLN A 519 4.69 -5.10 -27.98
N LEU A 520 4.92 -5.50 -26.72
CA LEU A 520 4.37 -4.81 -25.55
C LEU A 520 4.72 -3.32 -25.50
N ASP A 521 5.93 -2.95 -25.89
CA ASP A 521 6.38 -1.55 -25.90
C ASP A 521 5.69 -0.69 -26.97
N ASN A 522 5.06 -1.29 -27.96
CA ASN A 522 4.36 -0.60 -29.06
C ASN A 522 2.84 -0.41 -28.83
N LEU A 523 2.31 -0.86 -27.71
CA LEU A 523 0.89 -0.79 -27.39
C LEU A 523 0.38 0.61 -27.09
#